data_2e13840811f5a2f1ef8c3f54e43ed98d
#
_entry.id   2e13840811f5a2f1ef8c3f54e43ed98d
#
_cell.length_a   1.000
_cell.length_b   1.000
_cell.length_c   1.000
_cell.angle_alpha   90.00
_cell.angle_beta   90.00
_cell.angle_gamma   90.00
#
_symmetry.space_group_name_H-M   'P 1'
#
loop_
_entity.id
_entity.type
_entity.pdbx_description
1 polymer ?
#
loop_
_entity_poly.entity_id
_entity_poly.type
_entity_poly.pdbx_seq_one_letter_code
_entity_poly.pdbx_strand_id
1 'polypeptide(L)'
;MKTFTMPKALLAVTLGTTIFTAGCVDSAGNAQSIPADSGPEATINSGTLAGIGLDGLKVFKGIPYAAAPVGENRWRAPQPISWTGTKEATSFGNDCMQKPFPSDAAPLGEVPAEDCLYLNVWAPDTTEKAPVVIWIHGGGYVNGGASPAVYDGTEFAKAGVVFVSFNYRLGRFGFFAHPALSAADEGPIGNYAFMDQIAAVQWVKENI
;
A
#
# COMPACT_ATOMS: atom_id res chain seq x y z
N MET A 1 -8.07 36.45 -40.25
CA MET A 1 -7.52 37.01 -38.99
C MET A 1 -8.56 37.99 -38.44
N LYS A 2 -9.30 37.61 -37.38
CA LYS A 2 -10.20 38.53 -36.64
C LYS A 2 -9.73 38.48 -35.18
N THR A 3 -9.19 39.59 -34.73
CA THR A 3 -8.75 39.87 -33.37
C THR A 3 -9.94 40.09 -32.48
N PHE A 4 -10.05 39.34 -31.40
CA PHE A 4 -11.08 39.48 -30.37
C PHE A 4 -10.50 40.26 -29.21
N THR A 5 -11.02 41.46 -28.94
CA THR A 5 -10.61 42.32 -27.84
C THR A 5 -11.62 42.21 -26.71
N MET A 6 -11.20 41.84 -25.49
CA MET A 6 -12.01 41.82 -24.31
C MET A 6 -11.94 43.18 -23.54
N PRO A 7 -13.05 43.68 -23.00
CA PRO A 7 -13.04 44.88 -22.17
C PRO A 7 -12.61 44.59 -20.74
N LYS A 8 -11.77 45.46 -20.17
CA LYS A 8 -11.36 45.48 -18.77
C LYS A 8 -12.53 45.99 -17.89
N ALA A 9 -13.05 45.16 -17.01
CA ALA A 9 -13.94 45.58 -15.93
C ALA A 9 -13.10 45.99 -14.70
N LEU A 10 -13.27 47.23 -14.28
CA LEU A 10 -12.67 47.82 -13.08
C LEU A 10 -13.57 47.48 -11.88
N LEU A 11 -13.09 46.69 -10.92
CA LEU A 11 -13.80 46.36 -9.70
C LEU A 11 -13.30 47.26 -8.57
N ALA A 12 -14.17 48.17 -8.08
CA ALA A 12 -13.90 49.01 -6.93
C ALA A 12 -14.13 48.23 -5.63
N VAL A 13 -13.10 48.13 -4.79
CA VAL A 13 -13.17 47.52 -3.44
C VAL A 13 -13.47 48.64 -2.45
N THR A 14 -14.67 48.63 -1.85
CA THR A 14 -15.04 49.48 -0.71
C THR A 14 -14.61 48.78 0.59
N LEU A 15 -13.73 49.44 1.33
CA LEU A 15 -13.27 49.02 2.66
C LEU A 15 -14.33 49.40 3.70
N GLY A 16 -15.06 48.43 4.21
CA GLY A 16 -15.97 48.60 5.34
C GLY A 16 -15.25 48.24 6.65
N THR A 17 -15.00 49.27 7.48
CA THR A 17 -14.43 49.11 8.84
C THR A 17 -15.54 48.72 9.80
N THR A 18 -15.59 47.48 10.25
CA THR A 18 -16.44 47.02 11.34
C THR A 18 -15.66 47.00 12.65
N ILE A 19 -16.05 47.81 13.59
CA ILE A 19 -15.52 47.84 14.96
C ILE A 19 -16.16 46.68 15.73
N PHE A 20 -15.36 45.68 16.12
CA PHE A 20 -15.80 44.66 17.06
C PHE A 20 -15.52 45.11 18.50
N THR A 21 -16.57 45.25 19.28
CA THR A 21 -16.51 45.43 20.75
C THR A 21 -16.12 44.09 21.39
N ALA A 22 -15.08 44.10 22.18
CA ALA A 22 -14.64 42.96 22.98
C ALA A 22 -15.66 42.70 24.11
N GLY A 23 -16.39 41.58 23.98
CA GLY A 23 -17.12 41.02 25.12
C GLY A 23 -16.27 39.89 25.72
N CYS A 24 -15.85 40.05 26.98
CA CYS A 24 -15.30 38.94 27.76
C CYS A 24 -16.41 37.94 27.99
N VAL A 25 -16.19 36.69 27.53
CA VAL A 25 -17.00 35.54 27.92
C VAL A 25 -16.05 34.52 28.49
N ASP A 26 -16.15 34.26 29.78
CA ASP A 26 -15.61 33.08 30.43
C ASP A 26 -16.27 31.86 29.80
N SER A 27 -15.49 31.02 29.19
CA SER A 27 -15.94 29.69 28.76
C SER A 27 -14.86 28.65 29.03
N ALA A 28 -15.09 27.89 30.06
CA ALA A 28 -14.60 26.54 30.13
C ALA A 28 -15.25 25.75 28.99
N GLY A 29 -14.80 26.00 27.77
CA GLY A 29 -15.13 25.23 26.59
C GLY A 29 -14.42 23.91 26.64
N ASN A 30 -15.14 22.88 27.09
CA ASN A 30 -14.76 21.52 26.91
C ASN A 30 -14.65 21.27 25.40
N ALA A 31 -13.45 21.37 24.83
CA ALA A 31 -13.16 20.93 23.48
C ALA A 31 -13.33 19.40 23.51
N GLN A 32 -14.52 18.94 23.19
CA GLN A 32 -14.71 17.55 22.79
C GLN A 32 -13.82 17.34 21.57
N SER A 33 -12.67 16.67 21.81
CA SER A 33 -11.93 16.05 20.73
C SER A 33 -12.90 15.10 20.03
N ILE A 34 -13.31 15.47 18.81
CA ILE A 34 -13.94 14.52 17.90
C ILE A 34 -12.94 13.36 17.84
N PRO A 35 -13.31 12.11 18.21
CA PRO A 35 -12.41 10.99 17.98
C PRO A 35 -12.08 11.05 16.49
N ALA A 36 -10.79 11.09 16.16
CA ALA A 36 -10.35 10.80 14.80
C ALA A 36 -11.00 9.46 14.47
N ASP A 37 -11.82 9.41 13.43
CA ASP A 37 -12.44 8.18 12.96
C ASP A 37 -11.28 7.22 12.72
N SER A 38 -11.03 6.36 13.73
CA SER A 38 -9.96 5.37 13.65
C SER A 38 -10.42 4.40 12.59
N GLY A 39 -9.73 4.38 11.45
CA GLY A 39 -10.00 3.48 10.36
C GLY A 39 -10.13 2.02 10.84
N PRO A 40 -10.52 1.08 9.98
CA PRO A 40 -10.70 -0.31 10.36
C PRO A 40 -9.39 -0.90 10.90
N GLU A 41 -9.46 -1.61 12.02
CA GLU A 41 -8.35 -2.38 12.55
C GLU A 41 -8.51 -3.86 12.22
N ALA A 42 -7.38 -4.55 12.03
CA ALA A 42 -7.31 -5.99 11.85
C ALA A 42 -6.15 -6.57 12.65
N THR A 43 -6.42 -7.59 13.46
CA THR A 43 -5.37 -8.36 14.15
C THR A 43 -5.04 -9.59 13.32
N ILE A 44 -3.79 -9.70 12.95
CA ILE A 44 -3.21 -10.79 12.15
C ILE A 44 -2.10 -11.49 12.94
N ASN A 45 -1.58 -12.60 12.40
CA ASN A 45 -0.52 -13.36 13.09
C ASN A 45 0.74 -12.52 13.41
N SER A 46 1.05 -11.53 12.58
CA SER A 46 2.25 -10.69 12.76
C SER A 46 2.04 -9.49 13.69
N GLY A 47 0.81 -9.10 14.03
CA GLY A 47 0.47 -7.93 14.86
C GLY A 47 -0.85 -7.29 14.48
N THR A 48 -1.08 -6.06 14.89
CA THR A 48 -2.30 -5.30 14.55
C THR A 48 -2.02 -4.30 13.42
N LEU A 49 -3.01 -4.10 12.56
CA LEU A 49 -2.99 -3.17 11.43
C LEU A 49 -4.09 -2.12 11.61
N ALA A 50 -3.79 -0.86 11.26
CA ALA A 50 -4.77 0.19 11.06
C ALA A 50 -4.89 0.50 9.56
N GLY A 51 -6.09 0.37 9.01
CA GLY A 51 -6.38 0.56 7.60
C GLY A 51 -7.20 1.81 7.30
N ILE A 52 -7.79 1.84 6.12
CA ILE A 52 -8.65 2.92 5.62
C ILE A 52 -10.07 2.38 5.50
N GLY A 53 -11.06 3.06 6.10
CA GLY A 53 -12.47 2.88 5.79
C GLY A 53 -12.83 3.66 4.53
N LEU A 54 -13.41 3.02 3.53
CA LEU A 54 -13.77 3.62 2.26
C LEU A 54 -15.13 3.10 1.79
N ASP A 55 -16.19 3.90 1.90
CA ASP A 55 -17.53 3.59 1.35
C ASP A 55 -18.04 2.17 1.67
N GLY A 56 -17.93 1.75 2.94
CA GLY A 56 -18.32 0.40 3.37
C GLY A 56 -17.31 -0.69 3.01
N LEU A 57 -16.08 -0.31 2.74
CA LEU A 57 -14.95 -1.21 2.52
C LEU A 57 -13.89 -1.03 3.60
N LYS A 58 -13.11 -2.08 3.81
CA LYS A 58 -11.88 -2.08 4.59
C LYS A 58 -10.69 -2.22 3.65
N VAL A 59 -9.79 -1.24 3.66
CA VAL A 59 -8.62 -1.23 2.78
C VAL A 59 -7.35 -1.17 3.63
N PHE A 60 -6.45 -2.10 3.39
CA PHE A 60 -5.13 -2.16 4.03
C PHE A 60 -4.06 -2.22 2.94
N LYS A 61 -3.11 -1.28 2.97
CA LYS A 61 -2.03 -1.18 1.97
C LYS A 61 -0.67 -1.23 2.65
N GLY A 62 0.32 -1.82 1.97
CA GLY A 62 1.69 -1.88 2.47
C GLY A 62 1.87 -2.79 3.69
N ILE A 63 1.11 -3.88 3.77
CA ILE A 63 1.26 -4.89 4.82
C ILE A 63 2.53 -5.71 4.54
N PRO A 64 3.55 -5.72 5.41
CA PRO A 64 4.68 -6.60 5.22
C PRO A 64 4.27 -8.05 5.49
N TYR A 65 4.43 -8.93 4.50
CA TYR A 65 4.16 -10.35 4.65
C TYR A 65 5.43 -11.15 4.98
N ALA A 66 6.60 -10.52 4.86
CA ALA A 66 7.90 -11.04 5.25
C ALA A 66 8.82 -9.90 5.67
N ALA A 67 9.92 -10.22 6.35
CA ALA A 67 10.95 -9.26 6.68
C ALA A 67 11.62 -8.71 5.41
N ALA A 68 12.09 -7.46 5.46
CA ALA A 68 12.78 -6.82 4.34
C ALA A 68 13.92 -7.69 3.81
N PRO A 69 13.98 -8.00 2.49
CA PRO A 69 15.00 -8.85 1.90
C PRO A 69 16.28 -8.08 1.59
N VAL A 70 16.79 -7.37 2.58
CA VAL A 70 17.98 -6.50 2.50
C VAL A 70 19.13 -7.06 3.32
N GLY A 71 20.36 -6.61 3.02
CA GLY A 71 21.54 -7.02 3.78
C GLY A 71 21.68 -8.54 3.82
N GLU A 72 21.68 -9.13 5.00
CA GLU A 72 21.80 -10.58 5.21
C GLU A 72 20.60 -11.39 4.70
N ASN A 73 19.43 -10.77 4.56
CA ASN A 73 18.23 -11.42 4.01
C ASN A 73 18.18 -11.39 2.47
N ARG A 74 19.12 -10.67 1.81
CA ARG A 74 19.20 -10.66 0.35
C ARG A 74 19.58 -12.06 -0.14
N TRP A 75 18.87 -12.53 -1.17
CA TRP A 75 19.06 -13.88 -1.73
C TRP A 75 18.86 -15.02 -0.73
N ARG A 76 17.94 -14.82 0.20
CA ARG A 76 17.42 -15.86 1.10
C ARG A 76 15.92 -16.05 0.89
N ALA A 77 15.38 -17.15 1.37
CA ALA A 77 13.94 -17.33 1.48
C ALA A 77 13.33 -16.17 2.31
N PRO A 78 12.06 -15.76 2.04
CA PRO A 78 11.42 -14.74 2.84
C PRO A 78 11.39 -15.14 4.31
N GLN A 79 11.81 -14.23 5.20
CA GLN A 79 11.89 -14.45 6.64
C GLN A 79 10.62 -13.98 7.33
N PRO A 80 10.19 -14.65 8.41
CA PRO A 80 9.04 -14.21 9.19
C PRO A 80 9.21 -12.80 9.73
N ILE A 81 8.08 -12.09 9.90
CA ILE A 81 8.05 -10.76 10.51
C ILE A 81 6.96 -10.70 11.58
N SER A 82 7.23 -9.97 12.65
CA SER A 82 6.23 -9.61 13.65
C SER A 82 6.55 -8.24 14.23
N TRP A 83 5.53 -7.57 14.76
CA TRP A 83 5.66 -6.28 15.43
C TRP A 83 4.76 -6.19 16.66
N THR A 84 5.06 -5.24 17.54
CA THR A 84 4.24 -4.91 18.70
C THR A 84 3.46 -3.63 18.40
N GLY A 85 2.24 -3.52 18.96
CA GLY A 85 1.35 -2.39 18.71
C GLY A 85 0.70 -2.42 17.33
N THR A 86 0.13 -1.29 16.94
CA THR A 86 -0.60 -1.14 15.68
C THR A 86 0.32 -0.53 14.61
N LYS A 87 0.36 -1.17 13.44
CA LYS A 87 1.08 -0.71 12.25
C LYS A 87 0.11 -0.04 11.29
N GLU A 88 0.46 1.16 10.83
CA GLU A 88 -0.28 1.84 9.77
C GLU A 88 -0.18 1.04 8.46
N ALA A 89 -1.35 0.77 7.87
CA ALA A 89 -1.51 0.07 6.59
C ALA A 89 -2.38 0.92 5.65
N THR A 90 -2.03 2.19 5.49
CA THR A 90 -2.80 3.21 4.77
C THR A 90 -2.18 3.64 3.44
N SER A 91 -0.95 3.23 3.15
CA SER A 91 -0.23 3.54 1.91
C SER A 91 0.48 2.29 1.37
N PHE A 92 0.68 2.25 0.06
CA PHE A 92 1.47 1.17 -0.54
C PHE A 92 2.89 1.14 0.03
N GLY A 93 3.48 -0.05 0.14
CA GLY A 93 4.92 -0.21 0.31
C GLY A 93 5.64 -0.06 -1.03
N ASN A 94 6.97 0.06 -0.99
CA ASN A 94 7.77 0.17 -2.22
C ASN A 94 7.52 -1.00 -3.17
N ASP A 95 7.56 -0.72 -4.48
CA ASP A 95 7.66 -1.77 -5.50
C ASP A 95 9.04 -2.43 -5.47
N CYS A 96 9.16 -3.65 -5.98
CA CYS A 96 10.44 -4.34 -5.92
C CYS A 96 11.47 -3.74 -6.88
N MET A 97 12.74 -3.80 -6.47
CA MET A 97 13.87 -3.22 -7.20
C MET A 97 13.91 -3.68 -8.66
N GLN A 98 13.83 -2.73 -9.56
CA GLN A 98 13.77 -2.92 -11.01
C GLN A 98 14.22 -1.66 -11.74
N LYS A 99 14.49 -1.79 -13.04
CA LYS A 99 14.66 -0.62 -13.89
C LYS A 99 13.30 -0.14 -14.38
N PRO A 100 13.06 1.17 -14.47
CA PRO A 100 11.85 1.70 -15.08
C PRO A 100 11.63 1.14 -16.50
N PHE A 101 10.38 0.83 -16.80
CA PHE A 101 9.95 0.42 -18.13
C PHE A 101 9.00 1.49 -18.70
N PRO A 102 9.51 2.46 -19.50
CA PRO A 102 8.78 3.69 -19.85
C PRO A 102 7.46 3.49 -20.62
N SER A 103 7.28 2.33 -21.26
CA SER A 103 6.08 2.00 -22.02
C SER A 103 5.19 0.97 -21.31
N ASP A 104 5.33 0.83 -19.99
CA ASP A 104 4.46 -0.08 -19.22
C ASP A 104 3.01 0.44 -19.21
N ALA A 105 2.07 -0.44 -19.50
CA ALA A 105 0.64 -0.13 -19.42
C ALA A 105 0.15 -0.02 -17.96
N ALA A 106 0.95 -0.51 -17.01
CA ALA A 106 0.72 -0.44 -15.57
C ALA A 106 1.94 0.22 -14.89
N PRO A 107 2.13 1.54 -15.05
CA PRO A 107 3.26 2.24 -14.46
C PRO A 107 3.25 2.13 -12.94
N LEU A 108 4.43 1.96 -12.34
CA LEU A 108 4.59 1.86 -10.90
C LEU A 108 4.02 3.09 -10.18
N GLY A 109 3.34 2.88 -9.07
CA GLY A 109 2.87 3.92 -8.17
C GLY A 109 3.90 4.32 -7.13
N GLU A 110 4.82 3.39 -6.80
CA GLU A 110 5.81 3.57 -5.74
C GLU A 110 7.24 3.44 -6.26
N VAL A 111 8.18 3.99 -5.50
CA VAL A 111 9.61 3.95 -5.83
C VAL A 111 10.14 2.53 -5.64
N PRO A 112 10.86 1.95 -6.63
CA PRO A 112 11.45 0.63 -6.47
C PRO A 112 12.54 0.59 -5.40
N ALA A 113 12.44 -0.40 -4.50
CA ALA A 113 13.42 -0.67 -3.45
C ALA A 113 13.62 -2.17 -3.23
N GLU A 114 14.68 -2.55 -2.50
CA GLU A 114 14.86 -3.95 -2.08
C GLU A 114 13.86 -4.34 -0.98
N ASP A 115 13.56 -3.40 -0.06
CA ASP A 115 12.48 -3.56 0.93
C ASP A 115 11.13 -3.41 0.23
N CYS A 116 10.57 -4.53 -0.23
CA CYS A 116 9.42 -4.54 -1.11
C CYS A 116 8.41 -5.69 -0.86
N LEU A 117 8.63 -6.55 0.13
CA LEU A 117 7.77 -7.71 0.37
C LEU A 117 6.47 -7.30 1.09
N TYR A 118 5.66 -6.53 0.38
CA TYR A 118 4.39 -5.98 0.86
C TYR A 118 3.22 -6.51 0.06
N LEU A 119 2.06 -6.61 0.73
CA LEU A 119 0.77 -6.91 0.11
C LEU A 119 -0.28 -5.86 0.49
N ASN A 120 -1.36 -5.85 -0.27
CA ASN A 120 -2.50 -4.94 -0.09
C ASN A 120 -3.79 -5.74 -0.11
N VAL A 121 -4.77 -5.33 0.69
CA VAL A 121 -6.06 -5.99 0.83
C VAL A 121 -7.17 -4.97 0.67
N TRP A 122 -8.15 -5.26 -0.17
CA TRP A 122 -9.44 -4.58 -0.24
C TRP A 122 -10.51 -5.61 0.11
N ALA A 123 -11.32 -5.31 1.09
CA ALA A 123 -12.35 -6.22 1.57
C ALA A 123 -13.70 -5.50 1.74
N PRO A 124 -14.84 -6.15 1.48
CA PRO A 124 -16.13 -5.61 1.89
C PRO A 124 -16.19 -5.54 3.43
N ASP A 125 -16.84 -4.52 3.97
CA ASP A 125 -17.10 -4.45 5.41
C ASP A 125 -18.28 -5.33 5.78
N THR A 126 -18.03 -6.63 5.88
CA THR A 126 -19.02 -7.65 6.22
C THR A 126 -18.45 -8.64 7.21
N THR A 127 -19.34 -9.33 7.94
CA THR A 127 -19.00 -10.47 8.79
C THR A 127 -19.19 -11.81 8.06
N GLU A 128 -19.73 -11.79 6.84
CA GLU A 128 -19.91 -12.98 6.04
C GLU A 128 -18.61 -13.38 5.33
N LYS A 129 -18.45 -14.67 5.06
CA LYS A 129 -17.32 -15.17 4.29
C LYS A 129 -17.43 -14.71 2.84
N ALA A 130 -16.42 -14.01 2.37
CA ALA A 130 -16.30 -13.56 1.00
C ALA A 130 -15.28 -14.41 0.22
N PRO A 131 -15.46 -14.61 -1.09
CA PRO A 131 -14.42 -15.21 -1.93
C PRO A 131 -13.19 -14.32 -1.99
N VAL A 132 -12.01 -14.94 -2.16
CA VAL A 132 -10.72 -14.24 -2.20
C VAL A 132 -10.12 -14.36 -3.59
N VAL A 133 -9.74 -13.23 -4.18
CA VAL A 133 -8.97 -13.16 -5.43
C VAL A 133 -7.58 -12.63 -5.10
N ILE A 134 -6.56 -13.37 -5.50
CA ILE A 134 -5.15 -12.99 -5.34
C ILE A 134 -4.61 -12.59 -6.71
N TRP A 135 -4.13 -11.35 -6.84
CA TRP A 135 -3.53 -10.81 -8.04
C TRP A 135 -2.00 -10.93 -7.98
N ILE A 136 -1.42 -11.64 -8.93
CA ILE A 136 0.03 -11.74 -9.15
C ILE A 136 0.34 -10.91 -10.39
N HIS A 137 1.07 -9.79 -10.21
CA HIS A 137 1.38 -8.89 -11.32
C HIS A 137 2.29 -9.54 -12.35
N GLY A 138 2.17 -9.09 -13.60
CA GLY A 138 3.01 -9.52 -14.71
C GLY A 138 4.37 -8.80 -14.75
N GLY A 139 5.01 -8.82 -15.93
CA GLY A 139 6.28 -8.15 -16.21
C GLY A 139 7.47 -9.08 -16.42
N GLY A 140 7.20 -10.38 -16.70
CA GLY A 140 8.23 -11.35 -17.06
C GLY A 140 9.29 -11.56 -15.99
N TYR A 141 8.96 -11.36 -14.72
CA TYR A 141 9.87 -11.42 -13.58
C TYR A 141 10.99 -10.35 -13.59
N VAL A 142 10.87 -9.35 -14.43
CA VAL A 142 11.89 -8.29 -14.60
C VAL A 142 11.38 -6.94 -14.11
N ASN A 143 10.09 -6.65 -14.32
CA ASN A 143 9.41 -5.43 -13.91
C ASN A 143 8.00 -5.73 -13.42
N GLY A 144 7.31 -4.68 -12.94
CA GLY A 144 5.97 -4.75 -12.41
C GLY A 144 5.91 -4.51 -10.91
N GLY A 145 4.70 -4.39 -10.37
CA GLY A 145 4.45 -4.12 -8.96
C GLY A 145 2.98 -4.23 -8.60
N ALA A 146 2.69 -4.10 -7.32
CA ALA A 146 1.33 -4.13 -6.79
C ALA A 146 0.74 -2.73 -6.55
N SER A 147 1.54 -1.66 -6.75
CA SER A 147 1.14 -0.27 -6.55
C SER A 147 0.47 0.41 -7.75
N PRO A 148 0.58 -0.08 -9.04
CA PRO A 148 -0.07 0.57 -10.16
C PRO A 148 -1.56 0.79 -9.94
N ALA A 149 -2.04 2.01 -10.23
CA ALA A 149 -3.44 2.40 -10.02
C ALA A 149 -4.45 1.50 -10.77
N VAL A 150 -4.04 0.90 -11.88
CA VAL A 150 -4.87 -0.05 -12.65
C VAL A 150 -5.14 -1.36 -11.90
N TYR A 151 -4.43 -1.61 -10.80
CA TYR A 151 -4.60 -2.80 -9.95
C TYR A 151 -5.34 -2.49 -8.64
N ASP A 152 -6.04 -1.35 -8.57
CA ASP A 152 -6.88 -1.03 -7.40
C ASP A 152 -8.02 -2.04 -7.25
N GLY A 153 -8.15 -2.60 -6.04
CA GLY A 153 -9.11 -3.67 -5.74
C GLY A 153 -10.50 -3.20 -5.35
N THR A 154 -10.76 -1.90 -5.36
CA THR A 154 -12.01 -1.30 -4.86
C THR A 154 -13.25 -1.90 -5.52
N GLU A 155 -13.25 -2.07 -6.84
CA GLU A 155 -14.42 -2.61 -7.55
C GLU A 155 -14.65 -4.11 -7.27
N PHE A 156 -13.58 -4.87 -7.00
CA PHE A 156 -13.74 -6.25 -6.52
C PHE A 156 -14.38 -6.29 -5.12
N ALA A 157 -13.93 -5.42 -4.21
CA ALA A 157 -14.47 -5.36 -2.85
C ALA A 157 -15.93 -4.88 -2.86
N LYS A 158 -16.31 -3.91 -3.68
CA LYS A 158 -17.72 -3.51 -3.91
C LYS A 158 -18.58 -4.65 -4.45
N ALA A 159 -18.00 -5.55 -5.23
CA ALA A 159 -18.68 -6.76 -5.73
C ALA A 159 -18.72 -7.90 -4.70
N GLY A 160 -18.29 -7.68 -3.45
CA GLY A 160 -18.32 -8.68 -2.39
C GLY A 160 -17.15 -9.66 -2.40
N VAL A 161 -16.03 -9.30 -3.03
CA VAL A 161 -14.84 -10.15 -3.17
C VAL A 161 -13.68 -9.52 -2.40
N VAL A 162 -12.97 -10.27 -1.58
CA VAL A 162 -11.69 -9.82 -1.02
C VAL A 162 -10.64 -9.87 -2.13
N PHE A 163 -10.04 -8.73 -2.44
CA PHE A 163 -8.98 -8.63 -3.42
C PHE A 163 -7.63 -8.41 -2.73
N VAL A 164 -6.63 -9.19 -3.12
CA VAL A 164 -5.27 -9.10 -2.57
C VAL A 164 -4.29 -8.95 -3.73
N SER A 165 -3.43 -7.93 -3.66
CA SER A 165 -2.26 -7.79 -4.54
C SER A 165 -0.99 -7.81 -3.70
N PHE A 166 0.13 -8.25 -4.27
CA PHE A 166 1.40 -8.28 -3.56
C PHE A 166 2.60 -8.14 -4.50
N ASN A 167 3.69 -7.64 -3.95
CA ASN A 167 4.99 -7.60 -4.60
C ASN A 167 5.77 -8.89 -4.36
N TYR A 168 6.64 -9.24 -5.29
CA TYR A 168 7.63 -10.31 -5.16
C TYR A 168 8.95 -9.86 -5.83
N ARG A 169 10.08 -10.35 -5.34
CA ARG A 169 11.40 -9.95 -5.85
C ARG A 169 11.56 -10.25 -7.34
N LEU A 170 12.21 -9.35 -8.04
CA LEU A 170 12.36 -9.36 -9.49
C LEU A 170 13.81 -9.48 -9.92
N GLY A 171 14.01 -9.93 -11.16
CA GLY A 171 15.31 -9.97 -11.81
C GLY A 171 16.37 -10.67 -10.95
N ARG A 172 17.53 -10.03 -10.81
CA ARG A 172 18.63 -10.60 -10.01
C ARG A 172 18.35 -10.70 -8.51
N PHE A 173 17.40 -9.95 -7.98
CA PHE A 173 17.03 -10.04 -6.57
C PHE A 173 16.14 -11.26 -6.29
N GLY A 174 15.34 -11.67 -7.29
CA GLY A 174 14.46 -12.82 -7.22
C GLY A 174 15.05 -14.14 -7.74
N PHE A 175 16.05 -14.07 -8.65
CA PHE A 175 16.52 -15.23 -9.43
C PHE A 175 18.04 -15.32 -9.56
N PHE A 176 18.79 -14.91 -8.56
CA PHE A 176 20.24 -14.97 -8.55
C PHE A 176 20.73 -16.31 -7.96
N ALA A 177 21.65 -16.97 -8.66
CA ALA A 177 22.35 -18.15 -8.18
C ALA A 177 23.86 -17.93 -8.31
N HIS A 178 24.61 -18.28 -7.26
CA HIS A 178 26.06 -18.19 -7.24
C HIS A 178 26.64 -19.30 -6.36
N PRO A 179 27.80 -19.90 -6.72
CA PRO A 179 28.41 -20.97 -5.94
C PRO A 179 28.61 -20.66 -4.44
N ALA A 180 28.93 -19.40 -4.12
CA ALA A 180 29.07 -19.00 -2.72
C ALA A 180 27.75 -19.06 -1.93
N LEU A 181 26.60 -18.83 -2.58
CA LEU A 181 25.29 -18.99 -1.93
C LEU A 181 24.97 -20.48 -1.70
N SER A 182 25.36 -21.34 -2.65
CA SER A 182 25.22 -22.80 -2.47
C SER A 182 26.11 -23.33 -1.35
N ALA A 183 27.31 -22.76 -1.21
CA ALA A 183 28.28 -23.19 -0.18
C ALA A 183 27.86 -22.72 1.24
N ALA A 184 27.03 -21.68 1.35
CA ALA A 184 26.51 -21.19 2.63
C ALA A 184 25.48 -22.16 3.26
N ASP A 185 24.96 -23.13 2.48
CA ASP A 185 23.98 -24.16 2.89
C ASP A 185 22.73 -23.59 3.61
N GLU A 186 22.27 -22.42 3.17
CA GLU A 186 21.14 -21.71 3.78
C GLU A 186 19.78 -22.06 3.12
N GLY A 187 19.70 -23.21 2.46
CA GLY A 187 18.51 -23.73 1.80
C GLY A 187 18.48 -23.49 0.28
N PRO A 188 17.32 -23.65 -0.37
CA PRO A 188 17.18 -23.55 -1.82
C PRO A 188 17.62 -22.18 -2.33
N ILE A 189 18.37 -22.14 -3.44
CA ILE A 189 18.85 -20.92 -4.07
C ILE A 189 18.20 -20.69 -5.44
N GLY A 190 18.21 -19.44 -5.91
CA GLY A 190 17.88 -19.07 -7.28
C GLY A 190 16.39 -18.85 -7.58
N ASN A 191 15.46 -19.18 -6.67
CA ASN A 191 14.01 -19.07 -6.88
C ASN A 191 13.32 -18.24 -5.80
N TYR A 192 13.97 -17.20 -5.31
CA TYR A 192 13.47 -16.37 -4.20
C TYR A 192 12.12 -15.70 -4.52
N ALA A 193 11.92 -15.29 -5.78
CA ALA A 193 10.65 -14.71 -6.22
C ALA A 193 9.46 -15.69 -6.10
N PHE A 194 9.67 -16.98 -6.40
CA PHE A 194 8.64 -17.99 -6.20
C PHE A 194 8.40 -18.28 -4.71
N MET A 195 9.45 -18.22 -3.89
CA MET A 195 9.32 -18.35 -2.44
C MET A 195 8.52 -17.18 -1.87
N ASP A 196 8.72 -15.95 -2.39
CA ASP A 196 7.96 -14.77 -2.02
C ASP A 196 6.47 -14.94 -2.36
N GLN A 197 6.15 -15.42 -3.57
CA GLN A 197 4.77 -15.69 -3.99
C GLN A 197 4.10 -16.74 -3.09
N ILE A 198 4.82 -17.81 -2.77
CA ILE A 198 4.33 -18.86 -1.86
C ILE A 198 4.07 -18.27 -0.47
N ALA A 199 4.98 -17.45 0.07
CA ALA A 199 4.82 -16.82 1.37
C ALA A 199 3.62 -15.85 1.39
N ALA A 200 3.42 -15.06 0.33
CA ALA A 200 2.27 -14.17 0.23
C ALA A 200 0.93 -14.94 0.19
N VAL A 201 0.85 -16.02 -0.60
CA VAL A 201 -0.35 -16.89 -0.66
C VAL A 201 -0.60 -17.57 0.69
N GLN A 202 0.46 -18.01 1.36
CA GLN A 202 0.37 -18.60 2.69
C GLN A 202 -0.13 -17.58 3.71
N TRP A 203 0.38 -16.33 3.65
CA TRP A 203 -0.10 -15.24 4.49
C TRP A 203 -1.62 -15.01 4.30
N VAL A 204 -2.11 -15.00 3.06
CA VAL A 204 -3.55 -14.88 2.76
C VAL A 204 -4.36 -16.00 3.41
N LYS A 205 -3.90 -17.25 3.26
CA LYS A 205 -4.56 -18.42 3.86
C LYS A 205 -4.64 -18.35 5.40
N GLU A 206 -3.66 -17.72 6.04
CA GLU A 206 -3.55 -17.67 7.50
C GLU A 206 -4.31 -16.49 8.12
N ASN A 207 -4.58 -15.43 7.35
CA ASN A 207 -5.08 -14.16 7.89
C ASN A 207 -6.41 -13.69 7.26
N ILE A 208 -6.87 -14.31 6.20
CA ILE A 208 -8.12 -14.02 5.50
C ILE A 208 -8.95 -15.30 5.40
#